data_a82a8c60be1939e7f7a0a68c18a31273
#
_entry.id   a82a8c60be1939e7f7a0a68c18a31273
#
_cell.length_a   1.000
_cell.length_b   1.000
_cell.length_c   1.000
_cell.angle_alpha   90.00
_cell.angle_beta   90.00
_cell.angle_gamma   90.00
#
_symmetry.space_group_name_H-M   'P 1'
#
loop_
_entity.id
_entity.type
_entity.pdbx_description
1 polymer ?
#
loop_
_entity_poly.entity_id
_entity_poly.type
_entity_poly.pdbx_seq_one_letter_code
_entity_poly.pdbx_strand_id
1 'polypeptide(L)'
;MSGDLGNSYNIDIWGLLIALGMVAVAAIISELMHMGIGKTLMWSSCRALVQLCAMGFIIGYVIRSNSVWMVFALMAVMLVAAVQIVMSRARGIPKGLAGPIFLSLVITMLLMLALVTELIVRPHPWYAPQLVVPLTGMLLGNTVTALAVGLSRFYESMEERRDEVDMMLALGATPWESARPSIVSSIRLGLLPTTASLASSGIVTIPGMMPVR
;
A
#
# COMPACT_ATOMS: atom_id res chain seq x y z
N MET A 1 29.96 -25.15 17.50
CA MET A 1 29.06 -25.69 16.47
C MET A 1 28.46 -24.51 15.74
N SER A 2 29.13 -24.08 14.69
CA SER A 2 28.69 -23.01 13.78
C SER A 2 27.68 -23.59 12.79
N GLY A 3 26.40 -23.47 13.12
CA GLY A 3 25.29 -23.91 12.27
C GLY A 3 25.01 -22.86 11.18
N ASP A 4 25.14 -23.35 10.01
CA ASP A 4 24.84 -22.81 8.69
C ASP A 4 23.48 -22.04 8.62
N LEU A 5 23.49 -20.75 8.90
CA LEU A 5 22.36 -19.85 8.74
C LEU A 5 22.38 -19.12 7.38
N GLY A 6 22.83 -19.78 6.36
CA GLY A 6 23.12 -19.12 5.09
C GLY A 6 22.65 -19.83 3.83
N ASN A 7 21.48 -20.47 3.82
CA ASN A 7 20.84 -20.76 2.55
C ASN A 7 20.01 -19.55 2.11
N SER A 8 20.70 -18.42 1.86
CA SER A 8 20.14 -17.36 1.03
C SER A 8 19.94 -17.97 -0.35
N TYR A 9 18.69 -18.24 -0.70
CA TYR A 9 18.32 -18.58 -2.07
C TYR A 9 18.81 -17.44 -2.96
N ASN A 10 19.98 -17.63 -3.56
CA ASN A 10 20.46 -16.72 -4.59
C ASN A 10 19.44 -16.81 -5.72
N ILE A 11 18.63 -15.78 -5.87
CA ILE A 11 17.74 -15.65 -7.02
C ILE A 11 18.68 -15.52 -8.23
N ASP A 12 18.86 -16.62 -8.91
CA ASP A 12 19.67 -16.67 -10.12
C ASP A 12 19.02 -15.78 -11.19
N ILE A 13 19.84 -15.22 -12.07
CA ILE A 13 19.39 -14.40 -13.21
C ILE A 13 18.29 -15.13 -14.01
N TRP A 14 18.35 -16.47 -14.06
CA TRP A 14 17.32 -17.31 -14.68
C TRP A 14 15.94 -17.19 -13.98
N GLY A 15 15.89 -17.13 -12.67
CA GLY A 15 14.64 -16.91 -11.92
C GLY A 15 14.00 -15.57 -12.25
N LEU A 16 14.83 -14.52 -12.38
CA LEU A 16 14.36 -13.18 -12.76
C LEU A 16 13.85 -13.14 -14.22
N LEU A 17 14.52 -13.84 -15.14
CA LEU A 17 14.08 -13.97 -16.52
C LEU A 17 12.75 -14.73 -16.63
N ILE A 18 12.56 -15.79 -15.86
CA ILE A 18 11.30 -16.55 -15.83
C ILE A 18 10.17 -15.66 -15.29
N ALA A 19 10.40 -14.91 -14.21
CA ALA A 19 9.40 -14.00 -13.68
C ALA A 19 9.00 -12.90 -14.68
N LEU A 20 9.98 -12.32 -15.39
CA LEU A 20 9.74 -11.38 -16.48
C LEU A 20 8.96 -12.03 -17.64
N GLY A 21 9.30 -13.28 -17.99
CA GLY A 21 8.58 -14.06 -18.99
C GLY A 21 7.12 -14.26 -18.65
N MET A 22 6.79 -14.56 -17.38
CA MET A 22 5.40 -14.68 -16.91
C MET A 22 4.63 -13.36 -17.03
N VAL A 23 5.27 -12.24 -16.72
CA VAL A 23 4.65 -10.91 -16.89
C VAL A 23 4.41 -10.60 -18.37
N ALA A 24 5.36 -10.96 -19.24
CA ALA A 24 5.20 -10.80 -20.68
C ALA A 24 4.04 -11.65 -21.22
N VAL A 25 3.90 -12.89 -20.78
CA VAL A 25 2.77 -13.75 -21.16
C VAL A 25 1.44 -13.13 -20.70
N ALA A 26 1.36 -12.63 -19.47
CA ALA A 26 0.16 -11.95 -18.98
C ALA A 26 -0.17 -10.68 -19.80
N ALA A 27 0.84 -9.92 -20.20
CA ALA A 27 0.67 -8.75 -21.06
C ALA A 27 0.18 -9.13 -22.48
N ILE A 28 0.68 -10.21 -23.07
CA ILE A 28 0.24 -10.73 -24.37
C ILE A 28 -1.22 -11.19 -24.30
N ILE A 29 -1.59 -11.93 -23.25
CA ILE A 29 -2.98 -12.36 -23.04
C ILE A 29 -3.91 -11.14 -22.93
N SER A 30 -3.49 -10.11 -22.19
CA SER A 30 -4.25 -8.86 -22.04
C SER A 30 -4.44 -8.11 -23.37
N GLU A 31 -3.43 -8.13 -24.24
CA GLU A 31 -3.51 -7.54 -25.59
C GLU A 31 -4.44 -8.35 -26.50
N LEU A 32 -4.33 -9.68 -26.48
CA LEU A 32 -5.19 -10.60 -27.24
C LEU A 32 -6.68 -10.46 -26.84
N MET A 33 -6.94 -10.25 -25.55
CA MET A 33 -8.30 -10.02 -25.04
C MET A 33 -8.80 -8.57 -25.23
N HIS A 34 -8.04 -7.72 -25.92
CA HIS A 34 -8.37 -6.30 -26.15
C HIS A 34 -8.66 -5.51 -24.84
N MET A 35 -8.08 -5.92 -23.72
CA MET A 35 -8.27 -5.24 -22.44
C MET A 35 -7.52 -3.90 -22.35
N GLY A 36 -6.59 -3.62 -23.24
CA GLY A 36 -5.81 -2.37 -23.28
C GLY A 36 -4.85 -2.15 -22.11
N ILE A 37 -4.65 -3.17 -21.26
CA ILE A 37 -3.87 -3.05 -20.02
C ILE A 37 -2.42 -3.53 -20.22
N GLY A 38 -2.10 -4.19 -21.33
CA GLY A 38 -0.79 -4.82 -21.58
C GLY A 38 0.39 -3.85 -21.44
N LYS A 39 0.31 -2.69 -22.09
CA LYS A 39 1.34 -1.64 -22.01
C LYS A 39 1.53 -1.11 -20.58
N THR A 40 0.43 -0.92 -19.87
CA THR A 40 0.43 -0.44 -18.48
C THR A 40 1.05 -1.50 -17.56
N LEU A 41 0.77 -2.79 -17.78
CA LEU A 41 1.37 -3.90 -17.04
C LEU A 41 2.88 -3.98 -17.24
N MET A 42 3.35 -3.96 -18.49
CA MET A 42 4.79 -4.00 -18.79
C MET A 42 5.52 -2.79 -18.21
N TRP A 43 4.99 -1.58 -18.40
CA TRP A 43 5.60 -0.38 -17.86
C TRP A 43 5.66 -0.40 -16.33
N SER A 44 4.54 -0.81 -15.68
CA SER A 44 4.46 -0.91 -14.22
C SER A 44 5.43 -1.96 -13.67
N SER A 45 5.58 -3.09 -14.34
CA SER A 45 6.51 -4.15 -13.92
C SER A 45 7.97 -3.73 -14.05
N CYS A 46 8.35 -3.11 -15.16
CA CYS A 46 9.70 -2.57 -15.36
C CYS A 46 10.02 -1.51 -14.31
N ARG A 47 9.09 -0.58 -14.09
CA ARG A 47 9.21 0.44 -13.04
C ARG A 47 9.32 -0.18 -11.65
N ALA A 48 8.53 -1.21 -11.34
CA ALA A 48 8.57 -1.89 -10.05
C ALA A 48 9.93 -2.56 -9.80
N LEU A 49 10.52 -3.21 -10.80
CA LEU A 49 11.85 -3.81 -10.69
C LEU A 49 12.92 -2.76 -10.38
N VAL A 50 12.93 -1.65 -11.14
CA VAL A 50 13.88 -0.55 -10.89
C VAL A 50 13.70 0.03 -9.49
N GLN A 51 12.45 0.23 -9.05
CA GLN A 51 12.15 0.74 -7.72
C GLN A 51 12.56 -0.23 -6.61
N LEU A 52 12.35 -1.55 -6.79
CA LEU A 52 12.77 -2.56 -5.83
C LEU A 52 14.28 -2.64 -5.70
N CYS A 53 15.02 -2.60 -6.81
CA CYS A 53 16.48 -2.57 -6.79
C CYS A 53 17.01 -1.32 -6.09
N ALA A 54 16.48 -0.15 -6.43
CA ALA A 54 16.86 1.11 -5.80
C ALA A 54 16.55 1.11 -4.29
N MET A 55 15.37 0.62 -3.91
CA MET A 55 14.95 0.56 -2.52
C MET A 55 15.76 -0.45 -1.71
N GLY A 56 16.11 -1.60 -2.29
CA GLY A 56 17.00 -2.57 -1.66
C GLY A 56 18.37 -1.97 -1.35
N PHE A 57 18.93 -1.18 -2.26
CA PHE A 57 20.19 -0.47 -2.04
C PHE A 57 20.08 0.59 -0.92
N ILE A 58 19.02 1.40 -0.95
CA ILE A 58 18.75 2.43 0.07
C ILE A 58 18.57 1.80 1.45
N ILE A 59 17.77 0.74 1.56
CA ILE A 59 17.53 0.03 2.84
C ILE A 59 18.84 -0.55 3.36
N GLY A 60 19.64 -1.18 2.50
CA GLY A 60 20.95 -1.71 2.88
C GLY A 60 21.90 -0.63 3.42
N TYR A 61 21.87 0.56 2.84
CA TYR A 61 22.66 1.70 3.32
C TYR A 61 22.14 2.24 4.67
N VAL A 62 20.81 2.37 4.83
CA VAL A 62 20.17 2.84 6.07
C VAL A 62 20.44 1.89 7.23
N ILE A 63 20.37 0.57 6.98
CA ILE A 63 20.68 -0.46 7.99
C ILE A 63 22.12 -0.36 8.46
N ARG A 64 23.08 -0.18 7.53
CA ARG A 64 24.50 -0.06 7.87
C ARG A 64 24.83 1.22 8.62
N SER A 65 24.16 2.33 8.29
CA SER A 65 24.37 3.62 8.93
C SER A 65 23.82 3.69 10.34
N ASN A 66 22.82 2.86 10.69
CA ASN A 66 22.12 2.81 11.98
C ASN A 66 21.76 4.21 12.55
N SER A 67 21.45 5.16 11.66
CA SER A 67 21.13 6.55 12.00
C SER A 67 19.62 6.76 12.07
N VAL A 68 19.16 7.27 13.20
CA VAL A 68 17.74 7.62 13.44
C VAL A 68 17.20 8.57 12.37
N TRP A 69 18.00 9.59 12.02
CA TRP A 69 17.61 10.61 11.03
C TRP A 69 17.36 10.02 9.65
N MET A 70 18.15 9.03 9.25
CA MET A 70 17.98 8.35 7.96
C MET A 70 16.69 7.53 7.92
N VAL A 71 16.34 6.87 9.04
CA VAL A 71 15.08 6.12 9.14
C VAL A 71 13.89 7.06 8.98
N PHE A 72 13.88 8.19 9.70
CA PHE A 72 12.81 9.19 9.58
C PHE A 72 12.76 9.84 8.19
N ALA A 73 13.89 10.15 7.59
CA ALA A 73 13.94 10.67 6.23
C ALA A 73 13.35 9.68 5.21
N LEU A 74 13.69 8.40 5.33
CA LEU A 74 13.14 7.35 4.48
C LEU A 74 11.63 7.20 4.67
N MET A 75 11.15 7.21 5.92
CA MET A 75 9.72 7.17 6.23
C MET A 75 8.98 8.38 5.64
N ALA A 76 9.55 9.57 5.72
CA ALA A 76 8.98 10.78 5.11
C ALA A 76 8.87 10.66 3.58
N VAL A 77 9.91 10.15 2.92
CA VAL A 77 9.88 9.87 1.46
C VAL A 77 8.80 8.85 1.12
N MET A 78 8.69 7.76 1.89
CA MET A 78 7.65 6.74 1.69
C MET A 78 6.26 7.32 1.86
N LEU A 79 6.05 8.21 2.84
CA LEU A 79 4.78 8.88 3.08
C LEU A 79 4.39 9.80 1.92
N VAL A 80 5.32 10.63 1.42
CA VAL A 80 5.07 11.50 0.26
C VAL A 80 4.73 10.66 -0.97
N ALA A 81 5.47 9.57 -1.21
CA ALA A 81 5.19 8.65 -2.29
C ALA A 81 3.80 8.00 -2.14
N ALA A 82 3.39 7.63 -0.91
CA ALA A 82 2.08 7.08 -0.61
C ALA A 82 0.95 8.06 -0.99
N VAL A 83 1.05 9.33 -0.61
CA VAL A 83 0.09 10.36 -0.99
C VAL A 83 0.00 10.52 -2.51
N GLN A 84 1.14 10.58 -3.19
CA GLN A 84 1.17 10.68 -4.66
C GLN A 84 0.50 9.47 -5.32
N ILE A 85 0.70 8.27 -4.80
CA ILE A 85 0.07 7.06 -5.31
C ILE A 85 -1.45 7.11 -5.10
N VAL A 86 -1.95 7.50 -3.93
CA VAL A 86 -3.38 7.67 -3.68
C VAL A 86 -3.98 8.66 -4.66
N MET A 87 -3.36 9.85 -4.78
CA MET A 87 -3.84 10.91 -5.69
C MET A 87 -3.82 10.51 -7.16
N SER A 88 -2.87 9.66 -7.57
CA SER A 88 -2.77 9.19 -8.95
C SER A 88 -3.72 8.02 -9.28
N ARG A 89 -4.06 7.22 -8.30
CA ARG A 89 -4.90 6.02 -8.49
C ARG A 89 -6.39 6.28 -8.30
N ALA A 90 -6.74 7.13 -7.36
CA ALA A 90 -8.13 7.44 -7.11
C ALA A 90 -8.67 8.45 -8.15
N ARG A 91 -9.75 8.07 -8.82
CA ARG A 91 -10.38 8.87 -9.87
C ARG A 91 -11.30 9.92 -9.27
N GLY A 92 -11.36 11.10 -9.88
CA GLY A 92 -12.30 12.15 -9.51
C GLY A 92 -11.92 12.96 -8.26
N ILE A 93 -10.76 12.75 -7.66
CA ILE A 93 -10.33 13.47 -6.47
C ILE A 93 -9.92 14.90 -6.80
N PRO A 94 -10.49 15.92 -6.13
CA PRO A 94 -10.03 17.29 -6.25
C PRO A 94 -8.63 17.45 -5.67
N LYS A 95 -7.80 18.27 -6.33
CA LYS A 95 -6.39 18.48 -5.95
C LYS A 95 -6.18 18.97 -4.50
N GLY A 96 -7.21 19.57 -3.90
CA GLY A 96 -7.17 20.05 -2.52
C GLY A 96 -7.16 18.96 -1.44
N LEU A 97 -7.43 17.69 -1.77
CA LEU A 97 -7.47 16.61 -0.80
C LEU A 97 -6.08 16.06 -0.41
N ALA A 98 -5.03 16.44 -1.10
CA ALA A 98 -3.67 15.96 -0.80
C ALA A 98 -3.26 16.24 0.66
N GLY A 99 -3.60 17.42 1.20
CA GLY A 99 -3.32 17.79 2.59
C GLY A 99 -4.01 16.89 3.62
N PRO A 100 -5.35 16.77 3.59
CA PRO A 100 -6.08 15.84 4.46
C PRO A 100 -5.61 14.37 4.35
N ILE A 101 -5.32 13.89 3.15
CA ILE A 101 -4.79 12.54 2.94
C ILE A 101 -3.42 12.39 3.59
N PHE A 102 -2.53 13.36 3.40
CA PHE A 102 -1.21 13.36 4.02
C PHE A 102 -1.34 13.32 5.55
N LEU A 103 -2.15 14.19 6.15
CA LEU A 103 -2.35 14.24 7.59
C LEU A 103 -2.91 12.92 8.14
N SER A 104 -3.89 12.35 7.46
CA SER A 104 -4.48 11.06 7.83
C SER A 104 -3.45 9.93 7.81
N LEU A 105 -2.61 9.87 6.77
CA LEU A 105 -1.55 8.87 6.66
C LEU A 105 -0.48 9.05 7.73
N VAL A 106 -0.08 10.30 8.05
CA VAL A 106 0.88 10.60 9.13
C VAL A 106 0.34 10.11 10.46
N ILE A 107 -0.89 10.50 10.82
CA ILE A 107 -1.49 10.11 12.10
C ILE A 107 -1.61 8.59 12.20
N THR A 108 -2.11 7.92 11.16
CA THR A 108 -2.25 6.46 11.14
C THR A 108 -0.89 5.77 11.27
N MET A 109 0.11 6.25 10.52
CA MET A 109 1.46 5.69 10.56
C MET A 109 2.10 5.84 11.94
N LEU A 110 2.05 7.04 12.54
CA LEU A 110 2.62 7.31 13.85
C LEU A 110 1.94 6.50 14.95
N LEU A 111 0.60 6.44 14.91
CA LEU A 111 -0.18 5.68 15.90
C LEU A 111 0.13 4.19 15.81
N MET A 112 0.11 3.61 14.61
CA MET A 112 0.41 2.20 14.40
C MET A 112 1.87 1.86 14.72
N LEU A 113 2.80 2.73 14.33
CA LEU A 113 4.21 2.52 14.65
C LEU A 113 4.43 2.54 16.16
N ALA A 114 3.85 3.52 16.88
CA ALA A 114 3.94 3.59 18.33
C ALA A 114 3.35 2.34 19.00
N LEU A 115 2.16 1.88 18.56
CA LEU A 115 1.56 0.67 19.11
C LEU A 115 2.43 -0.57 18.88
N VAL A 116 2.99 -0.74 17.68
CA VAL A 116 3.80 -1.92 17.36
C VAL A 116 5.14 -1.86 18.07
N THR A 117 5.82 -0.72 18.11
CA THR A 117 7.16 -0.61 18.69
C THR A 117 7.13 -0.59 20.22
N GLU A 118 6.14 0.08 20.84
CA GLU A 118 6.10 0.22 22.29
C GLU A 118 5.37 -0.95 22.99
N LEU A 119 4.25 -1.43 22.39
CA LEU A 119 3.43 -2.46 23.03
C LEU A 119 3.80 -3.89 22.62
N ILE A 120 4.05 -4.13 21.32
CA ILE A 120 4.12 -5.49 20.77
C ILE A 120 5.55 -5.98 20.71
N VAL A 121 6.43 -5.29 20.01
CA VAL A 121 7.77 -5.83 19.65
C VAL A 121 8.85 -5.38 20.61
N ARG A 122 8.78 -4.13 21.10
CA ARG A 122 9.78 -3.50 21.99
C ARG A 122 11.23 -3.72 21.54
N PRO A 123 11.57 -3.33 20.30
CA PRO A 123 12.91 -3.56 19.78
C PRO A 123 13.93 -2.69 20.51
N HIS A 124 15.14 -3.20 20.65
CA HIS A 124 16.29 -2.43 21.13
C HIS A 124 17.35 -2.34 20.02
N PRO A 125 17.60 -1.13 19.46
CA PRO A 125 16.97 0.18 19.72
C PRO A 125 15.56 0.29 19.13
N TRP A 126 14.70 1.16 19.71
CA TRP A 126 13.29 1.36 19.30
C TRP A 126 13.13 1.78 17.82
N TYR A 127 14.15 2.37 17.23
CA TYR A 127 14.20 2.79 15.82
C TYR A 127 14.84 1.75 14.89
N ALA A 128 14.99 0.49 15.30
CA ALA A 128 15.66 -0.55 14.51
C ALA A 128 15.21 -0.54 13.04
N PRO A 129 16.07 -0.13 12.07
CA PRO A 129 15.66 0.07 10.68
C PRO A 129 15.11 -1.21 10.05
N GLN A 130 15.65 -2.35 10.46
CA GLN A 130 15.28 -3.68 9.96
C GLN A 130 13.82 -4.04 10.24
N LEU A 131 13.22 -3.45 11.27
CA LEU A 131 11.85 -3.68 11.67
C LEU A 131 10.94 -2.52 11.26
N VAL A 132 11.35 -1.28 11.56
CA VAL A 132 10.53 -0.08 11.35
C VAL A 132 10.26 0.17 9.88
N VAL A 133 11.25 0.04 9.00
CA VAL A 133 11.10 0.33 7.57
C VAL A 133 10.16 -0.66 6.87
N PRO A 134 10.32 -2.00 7.01
CA PRO A 134 9.38 -2.94 6.41
C PRO A 134 7.96 -2.82 6.96
N LEU A 135 7.79 -2.63 8.27
CA LEU A 135 6.48 -2.43 8.88
C LEU A 135 5.78 -1.19 8.32
N THR A 136 6.50 -0.06 8.26
CA THR A 136 5.96 1.17 7.66
C THR A 136 5.56 0.95 6.20
N GLY A 137 6.36 0.22 5.43
CA GLY A 137 6.06 -0.12 4.05
C GLY A 137 4.77 -0.94 3.89
N MET A 138 4.60 -1.97 4.71
CA MET A 138 3.38 -2.79 4.71
C MET A 138 2.15 -1.97 5.12
N LEU A 139 2.25 -1.18 6.18
CA LEU A 139 1.16 -0.33 6.65
C LEU A 139 0.74 0.69 5.59
N LEU A 140 1.70 1.43 5.04
CA LEU A 140 1.43 2.41 3.98
C LEU A 140 0.86 1.75 2.73
N GLY A 141 1.40 0.61 2.29
CA GLY A 141 0.94 -0.10 1.11
C GLY A 141 -0.53 -0.54 1.22
N ASN A 142 -0.90 -1.12 2.36
CA ASN A 142 -2.28 -1.53 2.62
C ASN A 142 -3.21 -0.32 2.73
N THR A 143 -2.79 0.72 3.46
CA THR A 143 -3.60 1.94 3.64
C THR A 143 -3.80 2.69 2.32
N VAL A 144 -2.75 2.81 1.50
CA VAL A 144 -2.82 3.41 0.16
C VAL A 144 -3.83 2.68 -0.72
N THR A 145 -3.82 1.35 -0.69
CA THR A 145 -4.75 0.53 -1.48
C THR A 145 -6.19 0.74 -1.01
N ALA A 146 -6.42 0.69 0.30
CA ALA A 146 -7.73 0.90 0.89
C ALA A 146 -8.28 2.32 0.59
N LEU A 147 -7.43 3.34 0.75
CA LEU A 147 -7.80 4.73 0.44
C LEU A 147 -8.09 4.95 -1.05
N ALA A 148 -7.25 4.40 -1.94
CA ALA A 148 -7.44 4.56 -3.38
C ALA A 148 -8.77 3.95 -3.83
N VAL A 149 -9.10 2.75 -3.37
CA VAL A 149 -10.36 2.08 -3.69
C VAL A 149 -11.54 2.80 -3.03
N GLY A 150 -11.45 3.12 -1.74
CA GLY A 150 -12.52 3.78 -1.00
C GLY A 150 -12.85 5.17 -1.56
N LEU A 151 -11.83 6.00 -1.82
CA LEU A 151 -12.04 7.33 -2.40
C LEU A 151 -12.59 7.27 -3.82
N SER A 152 -12.08 6.38 -4.68
CA SER A 152 -12.64 6.20 -6.02
C SER A 152 -14.11 5.84 -5.96
N ARG A 153 -14.50 4.89 -5.11
CA ARG A 153 -15.89 4.50 -4.96
C ARG A 153 -16.77 5.60 -4.37
N PHE A 154 -16.22 6.40 -3.45
CA PHE A 154 -16.96 7.53 -2.89
C PHE A 154 -17.32 8.56 -3.97
N TYR A 155 -16.34 9.00 -4.74
CA TYR A 155 -16.59 10.00 -5.80
C TYR A 155 -17.48 9.45 -6.91
N GLU A 156 -17.27 8.21 -7.33
CA GLU A 156 -18.12 7.52 -8.30
C GLU A 156 -19.57 7.43 -7.80
N SER A 157 -19.79 6.99 -6.57
CA SER A 157 -21.11 6.89 -5.97
C SER A 157 -21.79 8.25 -5.78
N MET A 158 -21.05 9.30 -5.46
CA MET A 158 -21.59 10.66 -5.36
C MET A 158 -22.03 11.20 -6.72
N GLU A 159 -21.28 10.89 -7.78
CA GLU A 159 -21.65 11.30 -9.14
C GLU A 159 -22.86 10.50 -9.65
N GLU A 160 -22.89 9.18 -9.43
CA GLU A 160 -24.03 8.32 -9.80
C GLU A 160 -25.34 8.75 -9.11
N ARG A 161 -25.25 9.24 -7.88
CA ARG A 161 -26.40 9.61 -7.04
C ARG A 161 -26.61 11.13 -6.94
N ARG A 162 -26.03 11.89 -7.86
CA ARG A 162 -26.04 13.36 -7.80
C ARG A 162 -27.45 13.94 -7.65
N ASP A 163 -28.38 13.51 -8.50
CA ASP A 163 -29.77 14.01 -8.49
C ASP A 163 -30.49 13.69 -7.17
N GLU A 164 -30.22 12.48 -6.61
CA GLU A 164 -30.77 12.07 -5.32
C GLU A 164 -30.21 12.92 -4.17
N VAL A 165 -28.90 13.18 -4.18
CA VAL A 165 -28.21 14.03 -3.20
C VAL A 165 -28.76 15.46 -3.26
N ASP A 166 -28.90 16.03 -4.47
CA ASP A 166 -29.42 17.37 -4.66
C ASP A 166 -30.89 17.47 -4.18
N MET A 167 -31.70 16.44 -4.44
CA MET A 167 -33.07 16.36 -3.93
C MET A 167 -33.13 16.29 -2.41
N MET A 168 -32.27 15.50 -1.77
CA MET A 168 -32.18 15.40 -0.30
C MET A 168 -31.81 16.75 0.32
N LEU A 169 -30.84 17.44 -0.27
CA LEU A 169 -30.43 18.78 0.19
C LEU A 169 -31.57 19.81 0.01
N ALA A 170 -32.29 19.74 -1.08
CA ALA A 170 -33.46 20.62 -1.32
C ALA A 170 -34.60 20.38 -0.30
N LEU A 171 -34.76 19.16 0.18
CA LEU A 171 -35.69 18.77 1.24
C LEU A 171 -35.21 19.12 2.66
N GLY A 172 -34.02 19.71 2.81
CA GLY A 172 -33.46 20.14 4.09
C GLY A 172 -32.56 19.14 4.80
N ALA A 173 -32.15 18.05 4.13
CA ALA A 173 -31.17 17.14 4.67
C ALA A 173 -29.79 17.82 4.75
N THR A 174 -29.01 17.42 5.75
CA THR A 174 -27.63 17.88 5.89
C THR A 174 -26.73 17.23 4.84
N PRO A 175 -25.59 17.85 4.47
CA PRO A 175 -24.61 17.25 3.55
C PRO A 175 -24.11 15.87 4.03
N TRP A 176 -24.01 15.67 5.35
CA TRP A 176 -23.64 14.41 5.94
C TRP A 176 -24.70 13.31 5.72
N GLU A 177 -25.97 13.63 5.92
CA GLU A 177 -27.08 12.68 5.71
C GLU A 177 -27.16 12.26 4.26
N SER A 178 -27.03 13.20 3.34
CA SER A 178 -27.06 12.93 1.89
C SER A 178 -25.88 12.08 1.42
N ALA A 179 -24.68 12.30 1.96
CA ALA A 179 -23.47 11.57 1.58
C ALA A 179 -23.29 10.24 2.33
N ARG A 180 -23.94 10.03 3.48
CA ARG A 180 -23.74 8.88 4.36
C ARG A 180 -23.80 7.51 3.66
N PRO A 181 -24.77 7.20 2.78
CA PRO A 181 -24.82 5.91 2.10
C PRO A 181 -23.59 5.67 1.21
N SER A 182 -23.11 6.70 0.51
CA SER A 182 -21.92 6.65 -0.32
C SER A 182 -20.66 6.47 0.53
N ILE A 183 -20.57 7.13 1.68
CA ILE A 183 -19.45 6.97 2.64
C ILE A 183 -19.39 5.54 3.15
N VAL A 184 -20.50 4.98 3.62
CA VAL A 184 -20.54 3.61 4.17
C VAL A 184 -20.17 2.58 3.11
N SER A 185 -20.70 2.70 1.90
CA SER A 185 -20.37 1.82 0.76
C SER A 185 -18.88 1.87 0.43
N SER A 186 -18.31 3.07 0.42
CA SER A 186 -16.90 3.33 0.09
C SER A 186 -15.93 2.77 1.13
N ILE A 187 -16.24 2.95 2.41
CA ILE A 187 -15.45 2.37 3.52
C ILE A 187 -15.49 0.84 3.43
N ARG A 188 -16.67 0.25 3.22
CA ARG A 188 -16.82 -1.21 3.09
C ARG A 188 -15.97 -1.76 1.96
N LEU A 189 -16.00 -1.13 0.79
CA LEU A 189 -15.20 -1.56 -0.37
C LEU A 189 -13.71 -1.32 -0.17
N GLY A 190 -13.31 -0.21 0.44
CA GLY A 190 -11.91 0.06 0.76
C GLY A 190 -11.32 -0.95 1.75
N LEU A 191 -12.11 -1.44 2.70
CA LEU A 191 -11.67 -2.43 3.70
C LEU A 191 -11.76 -3.88 3.20
N LEU A 192 -12.45 -4.15 2.10
CA LEU A 192 -12.65 -5.51 1.59
C LEU A 192 -11.35 -6.30 1.40
N PRO A 193 -10.29 -5.75 0.76
CA PRO A 193 -9.03 -6.50 0.60
C PRO A 193 -8.40 -6.87 1.94
N THR A 194 -8.44 -5.95 2.91
CA THR A 194 -7.86 -6.17 4.25
C THR A 194 -8.64 -7.24 5.03
N THR A 195 -9.97 -7.19 5.00
CA THR A 195 -10.80 -8.20 5.66
C THR A 195 -10.67 -9.57 5.01
N ALA A 196 -10.55 -9.63 3.68
CA ALA A 196 -10.29 -10.87 2.96
C ALA A 196 -8.92 -11.47 3.33
N SER A 197 -7.89 -10.64 3.42
CA SER A 197 -6.56 -11.06 3.86
C SER A 197 -6.58 -11.58 5.30
N LEU A 198 -7.30 -10.93 6.20
CA LEU A 198 -7.45 -11.39 7.58
C LEU A 198 -8.17 -12.75 7.65
N ALA A 199 -9.24 -12.93 6.87
CA ALA A 199 -9.98 -14.18 6.83
C ALA A 199 -9.16 -15.34 6.26
N SER A 200 -8.23 -15.07 5.34
CA SER A 200 -7.34 -16.08 4.75
C SER A 200 -6.07 -16.32 5.55
N SER A 201 -5.76 -15.45 6.52
CA SER A 201 -4.55 -15.57 7.35
C SER A 201 -4.62 -16.84 8.22
N GLY A 202 -3.56 -17.63 8.18
CA GLY A 202 -3.42 -18.87 8.94
C GLY A 202 -3.88 -20.13 8.21
N ILE A 203 -4.72 -20.03 7.18
CA ILE A 203 -5.18 -21.18 6.39
C ILE A 203 -4.57 -21.17 5.00
N VAL A 204 -4.65 -20.03 4.31
CA VAL A 204 -4.16 -19.86 2.93
C VAL A 204 -2.83 -19.13 2.90
N THR A 205 -2.65 -18.11 3.74
CA THR A 205 -1.39 -17.38 3.87
C THR A 205 -0.68 -17.79 5.15
N ILE A 206 0.37 -18.59 4.99
CA ILE A 206 1.34 -18.83 6.07
C ILE A 206 2.32 -17.66 6.03
N PRO A 207 2.45 -16.86 7.09
CA PRO A 207 3.44 -15.80 7.12
C PRO A 207 4.83 -16.44 6.96
N GLY A 208 5.49 -16.20 5.81
CA GLY A 208 6.78 -16.80 5.48
C GLY A 208 7.97 -16.35 6.35
N MET A 209 7.70 -15.75 7.50
CA MET A 209 8.67 -15.25 8.46
C MET A 209 8.47 -15.85 9.86
N MET A 210 7.91 -17.06 9.99
CA MET A 210 8.06 -17.77 11.27
C MET A 210 9.48 -18.30 11.36
N PRO A 211 10.33 -17.77 12.26
CA PRO A 211 11.58 -18.42 12.54
C PRO A 211 11.23 -19.77 13.18
N VAL A 212 11.51 -20.85 12.46
CA VAL A 212 11.52 -22.19 13.04
C VAL A 212 12.66 -22.17 14.07
N ARG A 213 12.30 -22.17 15.35
CA ARG A 213 13.25 -22.39 16.45
C ARG A 213 13.76 -23.81 16.44
#